data_eb51c135134ba882c0b34d02cf5e9f87
#
_entry.id   eb51c135134ba882c0b34d02cf5e9f87
#
_cell.length_a   1.000
_cell.length_b   1.000
_cell.length_c   1.000
_cell.angle_alpha   90.00
_cell.angle_beta   90.00
_cell.angle_gamma   90.00
#
_symmetry.space_group_name_H-M   'P 1'
#
loop_
_entity.id
_entity.type
_entity.pdbx_description
1 polymer ?
#
loop_
_entity_poly.entity_id
_entity_poly.type
_entity_poly.pdbx_seq_one_letter_code
_entity_poly.pdbx_strand_id
1 'polypeptide(L)'
;VTRKFRAWVADRFGWNPFRRNVLDRRVAKTPWYFGDGATLTFLLGVLVITGIAMTFTYTPSPDAAYDSVRHITDRQLVGWFVRGLHYWSAGLMMVMLMWHVLRQILVAGYKFPREGTWLIGVVLFVLVTVMSFTGYVLRWDERAIHGMRVALQTFGRIPLIGEELVLLIQGDSQPGGRLLTRIFAVHVIVVPILIFLFVTWHVYLVILHGVTSKGERKHLTHTADQQKREYKAQAKDEEKGETFYPDTVIQSGTMGLIVLGIAVVLVFISGPGSLMPEANLVERSFPAEEWWWWWYSALIALLPEWIASWFIVVFPLAVLIGLILLPLVDRGPERGMRKRPIVVALVCVIIVGIVGLSGLRLRSPWTGWPVAETLPLPAGVTLEADAERGRQLFTRHGCASCHSVAGHGGRQVAVDLARLPELRSHEGLMQYIRQPPVGVAMPAYEGWATDEEIARLADYVLAAQTFPRQR
;
A
#
# COMPACT_ATOMS: atom_id res chain seq x y z
N VAL A 1 38.90 24.02 27.18
CA VAL A 1 38.86 23.68 25.74
C VAL A 1 37.41 23.51 25.29
N THR A 2 36.60 22.77 26.01
CA THR A 2 35.20 22.45 25.61
C THR A 2 34.29 23.68 25.54
N ARG A 3 34.40 24.67 26.46
CA ARG A 3 33.55 25.87 26.48
C ARG A 3 33.86 26.83 25.33
N LYS A 4 35.17 27.05 25.02
CA LYS A 4 35.60 27.88 23.88
C LYS A 4 35.21 27.24 22.54
N PHE A 5 35.36 25.92 22.41
CA PHE A 5 34.94 25.19 21.20
C PHE A 5 33.44 25.25 21.00
N ARG A 6 32.65 25.04 22.06
CA ARG A 6 31.15 25.16 21.97
C ARG A 6 30.73 26.57 21.59
N ALA A 7 31.36 27.61 22.13
CA ALA A 7 31.08 28.99 21.75
C ALA A 7 31.43 29.24 20.28
N TRP A 8 32.59 28.75 19.83
CA TRP A 8 33.02 28.89 18.44
C TRP A 8 32.04 28.20 17.46
N VAL A 9 31.61 26.96 17.77
CA VAL A 9 30.60 26.25 16.97
C VAL A 9 29.25 27.01 16.96
N ALA A 10 28.80 27.47 18.13
CA ALA A 10 27.54 28.20 18.25
C ALA A 10 27.50 29.47 17.38
N ASP A 11 28.63 30.19 17.31
CA ASP A 11 28.76 31.41 16.52
C ASP A 11 28.82 31.14 15.02
N ARG A 12 29.56 30.09 14.57
CA ARG A 12 29.83 29.82 13.14
C ARG A 12 28.72 29.05 12.46
N PHE A 13 28.03 28.19 13.20
CA PHE A 13 26.98 27.33 12.65
C PHE A 13 25.54 27.77 13.02
N GLY A 14 25.38 28.97 13.57
CA GLY A 14 24.08 29.54 13.90
C GLY A 14 23.32 28.74 14.98
N TRP A 15 24.03 28.05 15.88
CA TRP A 15 23.42 27.19 16.90
C TRP A 15 22.47 27.96 17.82
N ASN A 16 22.84 29.18 18.23
CA ASN A 16 22.04 29.98 19.15
C ASN A 16 20.72 30.43 18.53
N PRO A 17 20.66 30.92 17.24
CA PRO A 17 19.42 31.18 16.53
C PRO A 17 18.58 29.91 16.34
N PHE A 18 19.20 28.81 15.91
CA PHE A 18 18.53 27.54 15.73
C PHE A 18 17.89 27.05 17.05
N ARG A 19 18.66 27.00 18.12
CA ARG A 19 18.15 26.61 19.42
C ARG A 19 16.96 27.44 19.84
N ARG A 20 17.06 28.77 19.80
CA ARG A 20 16.02 29.70 20.25
C ARG A 20 14.75 29.61 19.38
N ASN A 21 14.91 29.51 18.06
CA ASN A 21 13.78 29.57 17.13
C ASN A 21 13.13 28.21 16.87
N VAL A 22 13.86 27.11 17.10
CA VAL A 22 13.38 25.75 16.86
C VAL A 22 13.25 24.95 18.15
N LEU A 23 14.34 24.77 18.90
CA LEU A 23 14.35 23.86 20.06
C LEU A 23 13.60 24.42 21.26
N ASP A 24 13.86 25.70 21.62
CA ASP A 24 13.23 26.36 22.78
C ASP A 24 11.83 26.93 22.44
N ARG A 25 11.33 26.72 21.20
CA ARG A 25 9.99 27.14 20.80
C ARG A 25 8.95 26.40 21.60
N ARG A 26 7.92 27.13 22.05
CA ARG A 26 6.78 26.53 22.70
C ARG A 26 5.73 26.12 21.68
N VAL A 27 5.15 24.95 21.86
CA VAL A 27 4.11 24.35 21.00
C VAL A 27 2.94 23.95 21.88
N ALA A 28 1.75 23.94 21.32
CA ALA A 28 0.55 23.51 22.04
C ALA A 28 0.71 22.07 22.53
N LYS A 29 0.36 21.83 23.80
CA LYS A 29 0.34 20.48 24.37
C LYS A 29 -0.61 19.57 23.59
N THR A 30 -0.05 18.50 23.04
CA THR A 30 -0.79 17.51 22.27
C THR A 30 -0.74 16.14 22.95
N PRO A 31 -1.77 15.29 22.79
CA PRO A 31 -1.69 13.91 23.24
C PRO A 31 -0.58 13.16 22.52
N TRP A 32 -0.02 12.15 23.17
CA TRP A 32 1.08 11.33 22.63
C TRP A 32 0.80 10.73 21.24
N TYR A 33 -0.45 10.37 20.95
CA TYR A 33 -0.85 9.82 19.64
C TYR A 33 -0.86 10.85 18.48
N PHE A 34 -0.51 12.09 18.75
CA PHE A 34 -0.27 13.11 17.72
C PHE A 34 1.18 13.09 17.20
N GLY A 35 2.03 12.22 17.74
CA GLY A 35 3.41 12.02 17.28
C GLY A 35 3.56 11.23 15.97
N ASP A 36 2.45 10.86 15.32
CA ASP A 36 2.43 10.07 14.09
C ASP A 36 3.23 10.68 12.92
N GLY A 37 3.18 12.01 12.73
CA GLY A 37 3.99 12.70 11.72
C GLY A 37 5.49 12.58 11.97
N ALA A 38 5.92 12.70 13.22
CA ALA A 38 7.32 12.49 13.59
C ALA A 38 7.72 11.03 13.46
N THR A 39 6.83 10.09 13.77
CA THR A 39 7.06 8.65 13.57
C THR A 39 7.27 8.32 12.08
N LEU A 40 6.49 8.92 11.18
CA LEU A 40 6.69 8.79 9.72
C LEU A 40 8.07 9.31 9.29
N THR A 41 8.49 10.47 9.81
CA THR A 41 9.82 11.03 9.53
C THR A 41 10.94 10.12 10.06
N PHE A 42 10.73 9.52 11.23
CA PHE A 42 11.66 8.56 11.81
C PHE A 42 11.78 7.28 10.98
N LEU A 43 10.65 6.69 10.57
CA LEU A 43 10.60 5.54 9.66
C LEU A 43 11.26 5.86 8.32
N LEU A 44 11.06 7.06 7.78
CA LEU A 44 11.74 7.51 6.57
C LEU A 44 13.26 7.45 6.75
N GLY A 45 13.79 7.92 7.89
CA GLY A 45 15.22 7.80 8.20
C GLY A 45 15.72 6.36 8.22
N VAL A 46 14.97 5.44 8.85
CA VAL A 46 15.28 4.01 8.87
C VAL A 46 15.29 3.43 7.45
N LEU A 47 14.29 3.73 6.64
CA LEU A 47 14.18 3.27 5.26
C LEU A 47 15.31 3.77 4.38
N VAL A 48 15.72 5.03 4.53
CA VAL A 48 16.85 5.60 3.80
C VAL A 48 18.16 4.90 4.18
N ILE A 49 18.43 4.74 5.46
CA ILE A 49 19.67 4.10 5.93
C ILE A 49 19.74 2.65 5.45
N THR A 50 18.68 1.89 5.63
CA THR A 50 18.63 0.49 5.19
C THR A 50 18.60 0.35 3.67
N GLY A 51 17.95 1.28 2.96
CA GLY A 51 17.92 1.34 1.50
C GLY A 51 19.31 1.61 0.92
N ILE A 52 20.03 2.61 1.43
CA ILE A 52 21.42 2.91 1.03
C ILE A 52 22.31 1.69 1.25
N ALA A 53 22.20 1.02 2.41
CA ALA A 53 22.99 -0.18 2.69
C ALA A 53 22.76 -1.29 1.65
N MET A 54 21.54 -1.47 1.17
CA MET A 54 21.23 -2.49 0.15
C MET A 54 21.72 -2.09 -1.25
N THR A 55 21.80 -0.80 -1.60
CA THR A 55 22.26 -0.38 -2.93
C THR A 55 23.71 -0.75 -3.23
N PHE A 56 24.54 -0.97 -2.21
CA PHE A 56 25.93 -1.41 -2.41
C PHE A 56 26.06 -2.83 -2.99
N THR A 57 25.00 -3.63 -2.86
CA THR A 57 25.01 -5.04 -3.31
C THR A 57 23.99 -5.30 -4.42
N TYR A 58 22.91 -4.53 -4.46
CA TYR A 58 21.83 -4.73 -5.42
C TYR A 58 22.25 -4.42 -6.86
N THR A 59 21.95 -5.33 -7.80
CA THR A 59 22.26 -5.18 -9.22
C THR A 59 20.98 -5.06 -10.04
N PRO A 60 20.66 -3.89 -10.65
CA PRO A 60 19.40 -3.66 -11.37
C PRO A 60 19.43 -4.25 -12.82
N SER A 61 19.61 -5.57 -12.94
CA SER A 61 19.47 -6.29 -14.20
C SER A 61 18.59 -7.52 -14.04
N PRO A 62 17.80 -7.92 -15.04
CA PRO A 62 16.92 -9.08 -14.95
C PRO A 62 17.62 -10.35 -14.48
N ASP A 63 18.84 -10.58 -14.96
CA ASP A 63 19.61 -11.80 -14.68
C ASP A 63 20.27 -11.80 -13.29
N ALA A 64 20.34 -10.67 -12.61
CA ALA A 64 21.07 -10.56 -11.34
C ALA A 64 20.26 -9.92 -10.21
N ALA A 65 19.14 -9.27 -10.48
CA ALA A 65 18.37 -8.56 -9.47
C ALA A 65 17.87 -9.48 -8.36
N TYR A 66 17.24 -10.58 -8.73
CA TYR A 66 16.73 -11.57 -7.78
C TYR A 66 17.86 -12.18 -6.96
N ASP A 67 18.93 -12.63 -7.62
CA ASP A 67 20.08 -13.20 -6.93
C ASP A 67 20.80 -12.22 -6.02
N SER A 68 20.85 -10.92 -6.38
CA SER A 68 21.41 -9.89 -5.51
C SER A 68 20.59 -9.70 -4.23
N VAL A 69 19.23 -9.76 -4.31
CA VAL A 69 18.37 -9.73 -3.13
C VAL A 69 18.56 -10.97 -2.27
N ARG A 70 18.69 -12.15 -2.89
CA ARG A 70 19.03 -13.38 -2.16
C ARG A 70 20.40 -13.28 -1.49
N HIS A 71 21.41 -12.78 -2.20
CA HIS A 71 22.75 -12.59 -1.64
C HIS A 71 22.73 -11.67 -0.42
N ILE A 72 22.02 -10.53 -0.49
CA ILE A 72 21.81 -9.64 0.67
C ILE A 72 21.20 -10.43 1.83
N THR A 73 20.19 -11.26 1.55
CA THR A 73 19.45 -11.98 2.59
C THR A 73 20.24 -13.12 3.20
N ASP A 74 20.89 -13.95 2.38
CA ASP A 74 21.38 -15.25 2.80
C ASP A 74 22.89 -15.26 3.09
N ARG A 75 23.67 -14.35 2.50
CA ARG A 75 25.13 -14.38 2.52
C ARG A 75 25.79 -13.13 3.10
N GLN A 76 25.15 -11.96 3.04
CA GLN A 76 25.73 -10.74 3.55
C GLN A 76 25.61 -10.65 5.07
N LEU A 77 26.69 -10.24 5.75
CA LEU A 77 26.67 -10.05 7.21
C LEU A 77 25.53 -9.09 7.59
N VAL A 78 24.65 -9.53 8.49
CA VAL A 78 23.42 -8.84 8.94
C VAL A 78 22.46 -8.40 7.81
N GLY A 79 22.69 -8.84 6.57
CA GLY A 79 21.89 -8.43 5.41
C GLY A 79 20.41 -8.84 5.54
N TRP A 80 20.13 -10.04 6.08
CA TRP A 80 18.78 -10.48 6.41
C TRP A 80 18.04 -9.50 7.33
N PHE A 81 18.73 -8.95 8.32
CA PHE A 81 18.17 -7.99 9.27
C PHE A 81 17.95 -6.62 8.59
N VAL A 82 18.92 -6.12 7.82
CA VAL A 82 18.82 -4.85 7.08
C VAL A 82 17.66 -4.91 6.09
N ARG A 83 17.55 -5.98 5.30
CA ARG A 83 16.45 -6.17 4.35
C ARG A 83 15.11 -6.33 5.06
N GLY A 84 15.08 -7.12 6.15
CA GLY A 84 13.89 -7.30 6.95
C GLY A 84 13.40 -6.01 7.58
N LEU A 85 14.31 -5.22 8.14
CA LEU A 85 14.00 -3.93 8.72
C LEU A 85 13.46 -2.95 7.68
N HIS A 86 14.02 -2.94 6.46
CA HIS A 86 13.50 -2.16 5.34
C HIS A 86 12.09 -2.60 4.95
N TYR A 87 11.87 -3.89 4.77
CA TYR A 87 10.56 -4.46 4.39
C TYR A 87 9.45 -4.14 5.40
N TRP A 88 9.70 -4.43 6.68
CA TRP A 88 8.70 -4.20 7.72
C TRP A 88 8.48 -2.72 8.01
N SER A 89 9.54 -1.91 7.96
CA SER A 89 9.41 -0.45 8.09
C SER A 89 8.61 0.16 6.94
N ALA A 90 8.73 -0.36 5.71
CA ALA A 90 7.92 0.07 4.57
C ALA A 90 6.43 -0.26 4.77
N GLY A 91 6.10 -1.47 5.23
CA GLY A 91 4.73 -1.84 5.58
C GLY A 91 4.15 -0.98 6.71
N LEU A 92 4.91 -0.77 7.79
CA LEU A 92 4.50 0.10 8.90
C LEU A 92 4.39 1.57 8.46
N MET A 93 5.22 2.04 7.53
CA MET A 93 5.09 3.37 6.91
C MET A 93 3.73 3.53 6.25
N MET A 94 3.25 2.54 5.48
CA MET A 94 1.93 2.58 4.83
C MET A 94 0.79 2.63 5.85
N VAL A 95 0.86 1.82 6.93
CA VAL A 95 -0.15 1.83 7.99
C VAL A 95 -0.17 3.16 8.73
N MET A 96 1.01 3.66 9.12
CA MET A 96 1.12 4.94 9.84
C MET A 96 0.73 6.13 8.98
N LEU A 97 1.01 6.09 7.68
CA LEU A 97 0.61 7.12 6.72
C LEU A 97 -0.93 7.17 6.57
N MET A 98 -1.56 6.00 6.43
CA MET A 98 -3.03 5.91 6.39
C MET A 98 -3.66 6.46 7.68
N TRP A 99 -3.13 6.05 8.83
CA TRP A 99 -3.55 6.59 10.13
C TRP A 99 -3.38 8.11 10.20
N HIS A 100 -2.22 8.63 9.76
CA HIS A 100 -1.93 10.08 9.75
C HIS A 100 -2.97 10.85 8.93
N VAL A 101 -3.27 10.40 7.72
CA VAL A 101 -4.27 11.03 6.84
C VAL A 101 -5.66 11.00 7.49
N LEU A 102 -6.12 9.83 7.96
CA LEU A 102 -7.43 9.67 8.60
C LEU A 102 -7.55 10.53 9.86
N ARG A 103 -6.51 10.58 10.67
CA ARG A 103 -6.49 11.45 11.86
C ARG A 103 -6.57 12.93 11.49
N GLN A 104 -5.85 13.39 10.44
CA GLN A 104 -5.96 14.77 9.97
C GLN A 104 -7.39 15.10 9.51
N ILE A 105 -8.07 14.15 8.88
CA ILE A 105 -9.49 14.30 8.50
C ILE A 105 -10.37 14.42 9.75
N LEU A 106 -10.16 13.58 10.76
CA LEU A 106 -10.91 13.59 12.01
C LEU A 106 -10.78 14.91 12.77
N VAL A 107 -9.56 15.45 12.87
CA VAL A 107 -9.28 16.69 13.61
C VAL A 107 -9.38 17.94 12.75
N ALA A 108 -9.86 17.83 11.51
CA ALA A 108 -9.95 18.92 10.54
C ALA A 108 -8.61 19.67 10.35
N GLY A 109 -7.51 18.91 10.28
CA GLY A 109 -6.16 19.43 10.11
C GLY A 109 -5.90 20.10 8.75
N TYR A 110 -6.79 19.92 7.78
CA TYR A 110 -6.76 20.52 6.45
C TYR A 110 -7.43 21.89 6.35
N LYS A 111 -8.08 22.37 7.44
CA LYS A 111 -8.75 23.68 7.44
C LYS A 111 -7.76 24.82 7.70
N PHE A 112 -8.15 26.03 7.33
CA PHE A 112 -7.38 27.26 7.50
C PHE A 112 -6.59 27.29 8.84
N PRO A 113 -5.30 27.64 8.87
CA PRO A 113 -4.44 28.06 7.75
C PRO A 113 -3.58 26.91 7.17
N ARG A 114 -4.02 25.65 7.30
CA ARG A 114 -3.22 24.45 7.01
C ARG A 114 -3.56 23.78 5.69
N GLU A 115 -4.32 24.46 4.81
CA GLU A 115 -4.68 23.94 3.49
C GLU A 115 -3.44 23.59 2.65
N GLY A 116 -2.42 24.48 2.67
CA GLY A 116 -1.15 24.25 2.00
C GLY A 116 -0.41 23.03 2.60
N THR A 117 -0.38 22.91 3.92
CA THR A 117 0.22 21.75 4.60
C THR A 117 -0.48 20.45 4.19
N TRP A 118 -1.81 20.47 4.11
CA TRP A 118 -2.61 19.34 3.67
C TRP A 118 -2.30 18.95 2.21
N LEU A 119 -2.30 19.89 1.28
CA LEU A 119 -2.05 19.62 -0.13
C LEU A 119 -0.64 19.04 -0.35
N ILE A 120 0.38 19.59 0.32
CA ILE A 120 1.72 18.98 0.30
C ILE A 120 1.70 17.57 0.91
N GLY A 121 0.92 17.35 1.97
CA GLY A 121 0.69 16.02 2.55
C GLY A 121 0.07 15.03 1.56
N VAL A 122 -0.87 15.48 0.72
CA VAL A 122 -1.46 14.65 -0.35
C VAL A 122 -0.42 14.28 -1.41
N VAL A 123 0.46 15.21 -1.79
CA VAL A 123 1.60 14.92 -2.69
C VAL A 123 2.51 13.86 -2.06
N LEU A 124 2.85 14.01 -0.77
CA LEU A 124 3.66 13.03 -0.04
C LEU A 124 2.98 11.67 0.04
N PHE A 125 1.66 11.62 0.23
CA PHE A 125 0.89 10.38 0.21
C PHE A 125 1.07 9.63 -1.12
N VAL A 126 0.97 10.32 -2.24
CA VAL A 126 1.20 9.74 -3.57
C VAL A 126 2.66 9.27 -3.73
N LEU A 127 3.62 10.12 -3.35
CA LEU A 127 5.06 9.78 -3.47
C LEU A 127 5.43 8.54 -2.63
N VAL A 128 4.94 8.42 -1.40
CA VAL A 128 5.20 7.25 -0.54
C VAL A 128 4.51 5.99 -1.10
N THR A 129 3.32 6.12 -1.69
CA THR A 129 2.65 5.00 -2.36
C THR A 129 3.45 4.53 -3.58
N VAL A 130 3.95 5.44 -4.41
CA VAL A 130 4.84 5.14 -5.54
C VAL A 130 6.14 4.51 -5.04
N MET A 131 6.72 5.03 -3.96
CA MET A 131 7.93 4.50 -3.33
C MET A 131 7.73 3.05 -2.86
N SER A 132 6.62 2.76 -2.19
CA SER A 132 6.28 1.40 -1.75
C SER A 132 6.14 0.45 -2.94
N PHE A 133 5.46 0.86 -4.00
CA PHE A 133 5.26 0.05 -5.20
C PHE A 133 6.57 -0.19 -5.96
N THR A 134 7.38 0.84 -6.18
CA THR A 134 8.66 0.70 -6.88
C THR A 134 9.64 -0.20 -6.13
N GLY A 135 9.72 -0.08 -4.78
CA GLY A 135 10.54 -0.97 -3.95
C GLY A 135 10.08 -2.43 -4.00
N TYR A 136 8.76 -2.64 -4.05
CA TYR A 136 8.17 -3.95 -4.24
C TYR A 136 8.61 -4.59 -5.58
N VAL A 137 8.64 -3.82 -6.67
CA VAL A 137 9.05 -4.31 -8.00
C VAL A 137 10.54 -4.69 -8.05
N LEU A 138 11.39 -4.01 -7.30
CA LEU A 138 12.84 -4.28 -7.28
C LEU A 138 13.24 -5.67 -6.75
N ARG A 139 12.32 -6.41 -6.10
CA ARG A 139 12.60 -7.79 -5.70
C ARG A 139 12.78 -8.73 -6.91
N TRP A 140 12.19 -8.38 -8.02
CA TRP A 140 12.23 -9.12 -9.28
C TRP A 140 11.82 -10.59 -9.14
N ASP A 141 10.90 -10.86 -8.20
CA ASP A 141 10.26 -12.14 -7.98
C ASP A 141 8.93 -12.24 -8.74
N GLU A 142 8.30 -13.40 -8.78
CA GLU A 142 7.02 -13.62 -9.47
C GLU A 142 5.93 -12.65 -9.01
N ARG A 143 5.87 -12.34 -7.72
CA ARG A 143 4.90 -11.37 -7.15
C ARG A 143 5.16 -9.96 -7.67
N ALA A 144 6.41 -9.55 -7.73
CA ALA A 144 6.82 -8.24 -8.23
C ALA A 144 6.42 -8.04 -9.70
N ILE A 145 6.70 -9.02 -10.54
CA ILE A 145 6.36 -8.96 -11.98
C ILE A 145 4.85 -9.05 -12.20
N HIS A 146 4.14 -9.88 -11.44
CA HIS A 146 2.67 -9.91 -11.51
C HIS A 146 2.07 -8.54 -11.16
N GLY A 147 2.47 -7.94 -10.05
CA GLY A 147 1.99 -6.61 -9.64
C GLY A 147 2.32 -5.52 -10.66
N MET A 148 3.51 -5.57 -11.27
CA MET A 148 3.89 -4.65 -12.34
C MET A 148 3.03 -4.84 -13.59
N ARG A 149 2.76 -6.08 -14.01
CA ARG A 149 1.87 -6.36 -15.14
C ARG A 149 0.45 -5.81 -14.90
N VAL A 150 -0.08 -5.99 -13.71
CA VAL A 150 -1.40 -5.43 -13.33
C VAL A 150 -1.38 -3.90 -13.38
N ALA A 151 -0.32 -3.27 -12.89
CA ALA A 151 -0.17 -1.81 -12.95
C ALA A 151 -0.07 -1.29 -14.40
N LEU A 152 0.73 -1.93 -15.25
CA LEU A 152 0.85 -1.57 -16.66
C LEU A 152 -0.47 -1.74 -17.41
N GLN A 153 -1.20 -2.83 -17.17
CA GLN A 153 -2.54 -3.02 -17.73
C GLN A 153 -3.53 -1.96 -17.26
N THR A 154 -3.41 -1.54 -16.01
CA THR A 154 -4.25 -0.48 -15.43
C THR A 154 -3.94 0.86 -16.10
N PHE A 155 -2.67 1.21 -16.26
CA PHE A 155 -2.25 2.44 -16.95
C PHE A 155 -2.64 2.44 -18.42
N GLY A 156 -2.50 1.30 -19.12
CA GLY A 156 -2.92 1.16 -20.52
C GLY A 156 -4.40 1.38 -20.78
N ARG A 157 -5.26 1.28 -19.74
CA ARG A 157 -6.71 1.59 -19.85
C ARG A 157 -7.03 3.09 -19.76
N ILE A 158 -6.06 3.94 -19.45
CA ILE A 158 -6.30 5.39 -19.37
C ILE A 158 -6.52 5.92 -20.79
N PRO A 159 -7.70 6.53 -21.07
CA PRO A 159 -7.97 7.05 -22.41
C PRO A 159 -6.92 8.07 -22.88
N LEU A 160 -6.60 8.07 -24.14
CA LEU A 160 -5.71 9.00 -24.86
C LEU A 160 -4.21 8.88 -24.56
N ILE A 161 -3.81 8.53 -23.33
CA ILE A 161 -2.40 8.55 -22.91
C ILE A 161 -1.90 7.21 -22.36
N GLY A 162 -2.78 6.21 -22.25
CA GLY A 162 -2.46 4.95 -21.56
C GLY A 162 -1.33 4.17 -22.22
N GLU A 163 -1.36 4.02 -23.53
CA GLU A 163 -0.33 3.30 -24.28
C GLU A 163 1.03 4.00 -24.18
N GLU A 164 1.05 5.32 -24.32
CA GLU A 164 2.25 6.15 -24.21
C GLU A 164 2.83 6.08 -22.78
N LEU A 165 1.97 6.07 -21.78
CA LEU A 165 2.38 5.95 -20.38
C LEU A 165 2.99 4.57 -20.11
N VAL A 166 2.42 3.51 -20.65
CA VAL A 166 2.97 2.15 -20.54
C VAL A 166 4.34 2.09 -21.20
N LEU A 167 4.50 2.60 -22.44
CA LEU A 167 5.78 2.67 -23.13
C LEU A 167 6.81 3.51 -22.37
N LEU A 168 6.39 4.62 -21.79
CA LEU A 168 7.25 5.47 -20.95
C LEU A 168 7.78 4.71 -19.74
N ILE A 169 6.91 3.96 -19.03
CA ILE A 169 7.29 3.21 -17.83
C ILE A 169 8.11 1.97 -18.22
N GLN A 170 7.63 1.17 -19.16
CA GLN A 170 8.19 -0.11 -19.50
C GLN A 170 9.47 0.02 -20.36
N GLY A 171 9.49 0.98 -21.27
CA GLY A 171 10.63 1.27 -22.13
C GLY A 171 10.89 0.26 -23.25
N ASP A 172 10.07 -0.76 -23.34
CA ASP A 172 10.10 -1.81 -24.35
C ASP A 172 8.71 -2.44 -24.51
N SER A 173 8.55 -3.37 -25.46
CA SER A 173 7.30 -4.10 -25.70
C SER A 173 6.96 -5.10 -24.58
N GLN A 174 7.94 -5.53 -23.80
CA GLN A 174 7.77 -6.47 -22.68
C GLN A 174 8.54 -5.99 -21.45
N PRO A 175 8.09 -6.34 -20.22
CA PRO A 175 8.84 -6.08 -19.01
C PRO A 175 10.25 -6.71 -19.08
N GLY A 176 11.28 -5.91 -18.84
CA GLY A 176 12.67 -6.36 -18.96
C GLY A 176 13.66 -5.40 -18.31
N GLY A 177 14.90 -5.42 -18.76
CA GLY A 177 16.00 -4.64 -18.17
C GLY A 177 15.76 -3.13 -18.17
N ARG A 178 15.15 -2.57 -19.24
CA ARG A 178 14.84 -1.13 -19.29
C ARG A 178 13.83 -0.74 -18.22
N LEU A 179 12.79 -1.53 -18.01
CA LEU A 179 11.81 -1.32 -16.93
C LEU A 179 12.51 -1.34 -15.57
N LEU A 180 13.30 -2.39 -15.31
CA LEU A 180 13.96 -2.56 -14.01
C LEU A 180 14.92 -1.41 -13.71
N THR A 181 15.72 -0.98 -14.66
CA THR A 181 16.64 0.15 -14.53
C THR A 181 15.88 1.46 -14.24
N ARG A 182 14.75 1.71 -14.92
CA ARG A 182 13.91 2.89 -14.66
C ARG A 182 13.31 2.85 -13.27
N ILE A 183 12.74 1.70 -12.87
CA ILE A 183 12.16 1.53 -11.53
C ILE A 183 13.24 1.71 -10.45
N PHE A 184 14.45 1.19 -10.66
CA PHE A 184 15.58 1.41 -9.76
C PHE A 184 15.92 2.90 -9.64
N ALA A 185 16.05 3.62 -10.75
CA ALA A 185 16.33 5.06 -10.73
C ALA A 185 15.19 5.85 -10.03
N VAL A 186 13.95 5.48 -10.29
CA VAL A 186 12.78 6.10 -9.63
C VAL A 186 12.80 5.85 -8.13
N HIS A 187 13.05 4.61 -7.70
CA HIS A 187 13.04 4.23 -6.29
C HIS A 187 14.22 4.79 -5.50
N VAL A 188 15.42 4.76 -6.06
CA VAL A 188 16.65 5.11 -5.31
C VAL A 188 17.00 6.60 -5.44
N ILE A 189 16.60 7.26 -6.51
CA ILE A 189 17.01 8.64 -6.79
C ILE A 189 15.81 9.58 -6.85
N VAL A 190 14.90 9.41 -7.83
CA VAL A 190 13.90 10.42 -8.16
C VAL A 190 12.90 10.61 -7.03
N VAL A 191 12.26 9.54 -6.58
CA VAL A 191 11.22 9.63 -5.53
C VAL A 191 11.81 10.03 -4.18
N PRO A 192 12.96 9.50 -3.71
CA PRO A 192 13.58 9.99 -2.49
C PRO A 192 13.90 11.48 -2.50
N ILE A 193 14.47 12.02 -3.59
CA ILE A 193 14.73 13.45 -3.72
C ILE A 193 13.43 14.25 -3.58
N LEU A 194 12.36 13.85 -4.27
CA LEU A 194 11.05 14.49 -4.16
C LEU A 194 10.47 14.38 -2.75
N ILE A 195 10.56 13.20 -2.12
CA ILE A 195 10.10 13.02 -0.73
C ILE A 195 10.86 13.96 0.21
N PHE A 196 12.19 14.07 0.13
CA PHE A 196 12.95 14.98 0.96
C PHE A 196 12.57 16.44 0.76
N LEU A 197 12.38 16.86 -0.50
CA LEU A 197 11.93 18.20 -0.83
C LEU A 197 10.57 18.50 -0.21
N PHE A 198 9.58 17.64 -0.45
CA PHE A 198 8.21 17.85 0.02
C PHE A 198 8.06 17.61 1.53
N VAL A 199 8.78 16.69 2.15
CA VAL A 199 8.81 16.52 3.62
C VAL A 199 9.38 17.76 4.28
N THR A 200 10.49 18.30 3.77
CA THR A 200 11.07 19.53 4.30
C THR A 200 10.08 20.68 4.22
N TRP A 201 9.41 20.83 3.09
CA TRP A 201 8.38 21.86 2.93
C TRP A 201 7.17 21.61 3.82
N HIS A 202 6.70 20.36 3.92
CA HIS A 202 5.59 19.98 4.81
C HIS A 202 5.89 20.30 6.27
N VAL A 203 7.06 19.89 6.76
CA VAL A 203 7.52 20.17 8.13
C VAL A 203 7.68 21.68 8.37
N TYR A 204 8.24 22.41 7.42
CA TYR A 204 8.31 23.86 7.48
C TYR A 204 6.91 24.50 7.65
N LEU A 205 5.92 24.08 6.89
CA LEU A 205 4.54 24.56 7.03
C LEU A 205 3.91 24.16 8.37
N VAL A 206 4.23 22.96 8.90
CA VAL A 206 3.80 22.54 10.24
C VAL A 206 4.43 23.44 11.32
N ILE A 207 5.72 23.79 11.19
CA ILE A 207 6.39 24.71 12.10
C ILE A 207 5.76 26.11 11.98
N LEU A 208 5.44 26.57 10.78
CA LEU A 208 4.86 27.90 10.54
C LEU A 208 3.44 28.02 11.10
N HIS A 209 2.57 27.03 10.85
CA HIS A 209 1.14 27.08 11.16
C HIS A 209 0.76 26.33 12.44
N GLY A 210 1.72 25.68 13.10
CA GLY A 210 1.48 24.84 14.29
C GLY A 210 0.66 23.58 14.00
N VAL A 211 0.51 22.72 14.99
CA VAL A 211 -0.35 21.54 14.94
C VAL A 211 -1.78 21.88 15.35
N THR A 212 -2.76 21.08 14.93
CA THR A 212 -4.16 21.26 15.33
C THR A 212 -4.30 20.91 16.81
N SER A 213 -4.53 21.89 17.67
CA SER A 213 -4.80 21.66 19.08
C SER A 213 -6.20 21.09 19.33
N LYS A 214 -6.39 20.38 20.45
CA LYS A 214 -7.70 19.85 20.88
C LYS A 214 -8.75 20.91 21.24
N GLY A 215 -8.41 22.19 21.17
CA GLY A 215 -9.28 23.25 21.65
C GLY A 215 -10.59 23.34 20.88
N GLU A 216 -11.70 23.07 21.55
CA GLU A 216 -12.99 23.55 21.10
C GLU A 216 -12.91 25.07 21.07
N ARG A 217 -12.97 25.66 19.87
CA ARG A 217 -13.07 27.11 19.76
C ARG A 217 -14.42 27.53 20.34
N LYS A 218 -14.38 28.41 21.33
CA LYS A 218 -15.59 28.94 21.96
C LYS A 218 -16.42 29.79 21.02
N HIS A 219 -15.83 30.29 19.95
CA HIS A 219 -16.47 31.17 18.97
C HIS A 219 -16.34 30.60 17.57
N LEU A 220 -17.46 30.40 16.92
CA LEU A 220 -17.58 29.99 15.53
C LEU A 220 -17.53 31.25 14.67
N THR A 221 -16.53 31.36 13.80
CA THR A 221 -16.35 32.49 12.93
C THR A 221 -16.50 32.09 11.48
N HIS A 222 -17.25 32.91 10.74
CA HIS A 222 -17.62 32.63 9.36
C HIS A 222 -16.81 33.44 8.34
N THR A 223 -16.02 34.43 8.77
CA THR A 223 -15.24 35.28 7.86
C THR A 223 -13.74 34.99 7.94
N ALA A 224 -13.03 35.16 6.82
CA ALA A 224 -11.58 34.98 6.74
C ALA A 224 -10.80 35.85 7.74
N ASP A 225 -11.25 37.09 7.96
CA ASP A 225 -10.59 38.01 8.91
C ASP A 225 -10.81 37.63 10.37
N GLN A 226 -11.97 37.07 10.70
CA GLN A 226 -12.22 36.50 12.01
C GLN A 226 -11.35 35.27 12.25
N GLN A 227 -11.25 34.36 11.24
CA GLN A 227 -10.35 33.20 11.31
C GLN A 227 -8.89 33.60 11.51
N LYS A 228 -8.40 34.64 10.82
CA LYS A 228 -7.06 35.19 11.02
C LYS A 228 -6.85 35.76 12.42
N ARG A 229 -7.81 36.47 12.97
CA ARG A 229 -7.74 37.01 14.34
C ARG A 229 -7.69 35.89 15.39
N GLU A 230 -8.53 34.88 15.24
CA GLU A 230 -8.53 33.72 16.15
C GLU A 230 -7.22 32.90 16.05
N TYR A 231 -6.70 32.73 14.83
CA TYR A 231 -5.41 32.09 14.67
C TYR A 231 -4.28 32.84 15.37
N LYS A 232 -4.25 34.19 15.26
CA LYS A 232 -3.27 35.03 15.97
C LYS A 232 -3.47 34.97 17.49
N ALA A 233 -4.70 34.88 17.98
CA ALA A 233 -5.00 34.73 19.40
C ALA A 233 -4.54 33.35 19.92
N GLN A 234 -4.75 32.29 19.14
CA GLN A 234 -4.29 30.94 19.48
C GLN A 234 -2.77 30.84 19.49
N ALA A 235 -2.06 31.51 18.58
CA ALA A 235 -0.60 31.57 18.58
C ALA A 235 -0.04 32.19 19.89
N LYS A 236 -0.74 33.16 20.49
CA LYS A 236 -0.39 33.70 21.82
C LYS A 236 -0.62 32.70 22.96
N ASP A 237 -1.65 31.83 22.85
CA ASP A 237 -1.87 30.77 23.86
C ASP A 237 -0.84 29.65 23.74
N GLU A 238 -0.24 29.44 22.57
CA GLU A 238 0.88 28.50 22.37
C GLU A 238 2.13 28.91 23.16
N GLU A 239 2.32 30.20 23.48
CA GLU A 239 3.37 30.66 24.39
C GLU A 239 3.31 30.02 25.79
N LYS A 240 2.15 29.52 26.19
CA LYS A 240 1.91 28.77 27.45
C LYS A 240 2.09 27.25 27.30
N GLY A 241 2.38 26.76 26.10
CA GLY A 241 2.51 25.34 25.79
C GLY A 241 3.78 24.68 26.36
N GLU A 242 4.01 23.45 25.96
CA GLU A 242 5.23 22.69 26.25
C GLU A 242 6.39 23.11 25.33
N THR A 243 7.64 22.87 25.75
CA THR A 243 8.79 23.12 24.88
C THR A 243 8.85 22.10 23.75
N PHE A 244 9.27 22.54 22.56
CA PHE A 244 9.50 21.60 21.48
C PHE A 244 10.57 20.57 21.87
N TYR A 245 11.70 21.04 22.40
CA TYR A 245 12.72 20.19 23.03
C TYR A 245 12.84 20.56 24.51
N PRO A 246 12.82 19.59 25.45
CA PRO A 246 12.80 18.15 25.21
C PRO A 246 11.38 17.53 25.04
N ASP A 247 10.30 18.19 25.45
CA ASP A 247 9.00 17.60 25.73
C ASP A 247 8.38 16.92 24.48
N THR A 248 8.15 17.69 23.42
CA THR A 248 7.53 17.18 22.17
C THR A 248 8.45 16.18 21.46
N VAL A 249 9.76 16.41 21.45
CA VAL A 249 10.73 15.52 20.81
C VAL A 249 10.80 14.18 21.52
N ILE A 250 10.83 14.16 22.85
CA ILE A 250 10.83 12.91 23.63
C ILE A 250 9.52 12.15 23.39
N GLN A 251 8.38 12.84 23.49
CA GLN A 251 7.07 12.22 23.29
C GLN A 251 6.94 11.60 21.88
N SER A 252 7.30 12.35 20.85
CA SER A 252 7.23 11.88 19.45
C SER A 252 8.28 10.82 19.16
N GLY A 253 9.49 10.95 19.70
CA GLY A 253 10.57 9.98 19.58
C GLY A 253 10.22 8.64 20.24
N THR A 254 9.55 8.67 21.39
CA THR A 254 9.09 7.44 22.06
C THR A 254 8.15 6.64 21.16
N MET A 255 7.19 7.30 20.50
CA MET A 255 6.31 6.63 19.53
C MET A 255 7.09 6.04 18.35
N GLY A 256 8.06 6.78 17.81
CA GLY A 256 8.94 6.30 16.75
C GLY A 256 9.74 5.05 17.17
N LEU A 257 10.28 5.04 18.39
CA LEU A 257 11.02 3.90 18.94
C LEU A 257 10.12 2.68 19.18
N ILE A 258 8.88 2.87 19.61
CA ILE A 258 7.90 1.77 19.74
C ILE A 258 7.65 1.15 18.37
N VAL A 259 7.39 1.95 17.34
CA VAL A 259 7.13 1.46 15.98
C VAL A 259 8.37 0.78 15.39
N LEU A 260 9.57 1.31 15.63
CA LEU A 260 10.82 0.62 15.28
C LEU A 260 10.96 -0.71 16.01
N GLY A 261 10.66 -0.74 17.32
CA GLY A 261 10.66 -1.97 18.11
C GLY A 261 9.72 -3.03 17.52
N ILE A 262 8.53 -2.63 17.05
CA ILE A 262 7.60 -3.51 16.33
C ILE A 262 8.24 -4.03 15.04
N ALA A 263 8.86 -3.16 14.23
CA ALA A 263 9.56 -3.58 13.01
C ALA A 263 10.66 -4.61 13.30
N VAL A 264 11.49 -4.36 14.32
CA VAL A 264 12.54 -5.29 14.75
C VAL A 264 11.96 -6.62 15.19
N VAL A 265 10.92 -6.62 16.03
CA VAL A 265 10.24 -7.85 16.47
C VAL A 265 9.67 -8.62 15.27
N LEU A 266 9.07 -7.96 14.30
CA LEU A 266 8.57 -8.59 13.09
C LEU A 266 9.69 -9.24 12.26
N VAL A 267 10.87 -8.63 12.18
CA VAL A 267 12.04 -9.25 11.53
C VAL A 267 12.42 -10.56 12.20
N PHE A 268 12.42 -10.63 13.55
CA PHE A 268 12.80 -11.84 14.27
C PHE A 268 11.72 -12.94 14.25
N ILE A 269 10.44 -12.57 14.26
CA ILE A 269 9.31 -13.53 14.28
C ILE A 269 8.96 -14.01 12.86
N SER A 270 8.90 -13.10 11.90
CA SER A 270 8.39 -13.37 10.55
C SER A 270 9.49 -13.37 9.47
N GLY A 271 10.76 -13.18 9.87
CA GLY A 271 11.89 -13.12 8.95
C GLY A 271 12.00 -11.82 8.15
N PRO A 272 12.90 -11.79 7.18
CA PRO A 272 13.22 -10.59 6.38
C PRO A 272 12.16 -10.22 5.32
N GLY A 273 10.96 -10.78 5.42
CA GLY A 273 9.91 -10.68 4.42
C GLY A 273 10.03 -11.79 3.35
N SER A 274 8.90 -12.35 2.95
CA SER A 274 8.87 -13.45 1.98
C SER A 274 9.40 -13.00 0.62
N LEU A 275 10.33 -13.77 0.06
CA LEU A 275 10.75 -13.68 -1.32
C LEU A 275 10.13 -14.87 -2.07
N MET A 276 9.39 -14.58 -3.14
CA MET A 276 8.82 -15.59 -4.03
C MET A 276 9.93 -16.16 -4.93
N PRO A 277 9.68 -17.26 -5.67
CA PRO A 277 10.58 -17.69 -6.71
C PRO A 277 10.94 -16.56 -7.69
N GLU A 278 12.09 -16.69 -8.33
CA GLU A 278 12.52 -15.76 -9.38
C GLU A 278 11.45 -15.61 -10.45
N ALA A 279 11.28 -14.38 -10.95
CA ALA A 279 10.26 -14.08 -11.94
C ALA A 279 10.52 -14.81 -13.27
N ASN A 280 9.60 -15.66 -13.67
CA ASN A 280 9.54 -16.15 -15.03
C ASN A 280 8.77 -15.14 -15.89
N LEU A 281 9.50 -14.48 -16.81
CA LEU A 281 8.88 -13.47 -17.69
C LEU A 281 8.00 -14.09 -18.76
N VAL A 282 8.15 -15.39 -19.06
CA VAL A 282 7.38 -16.13 -20.07
C VAL A 282 6.10 -16.71 -19.47
N GLU A 283 6.21 -17.34 -18.29
CA GLU A 283 5.07 -17.91 -17.59
C GLU A 283 4.32 -16.86 -16.79
N ARG A 284 2.99 -16.97 -16.75
CA ARG A 284 2.15 -16.13 -15.91
C ARG A 284 1.85 -16.85 -14.62
N SER A 285 2.40 -16.34 -13.50
CA SER A 285 1.99 -16.72 -12.16
C SER A 285 1.02 -15.66 -11.60
N PHE A 286 0.18 -16.06 -10.65
CA PHE A 286 -0.79 -15.18 -9.98
C PHE A 286 -0.60 -15.24 -8.47
N PRO A 287 0.54 -14.75 -7.96
CA PRO A 287 0.83 -14.77 -6.54
C PRO A 287 -0.07 -13.81 -5.78
N ALA A 288 -0.26 -14.09 -4.49
CA ALA A 288 -0.98 -13.17 -3.60
C ALA A 288 -0.25 -11.83 -3.50
N GLU A 289 -1.02 -10.76 -3.54
CA GLU A 289 -0.52 -9.38 -3.36
C GLU A 289 0.04 -9.17 -1.94
N GLU A 290 0.75 -8.06 -1.72
CA GLU A 290 1.23 -7.67 -0.40
C GLU A 290 0.07 -7.34 0.55
N TRP A 291 0.24 -7.66 1.84
CA TRP A 291 -0.81 -7.62 2.86
C TRP A 291 -1.51 -6.26 3.01
N TRP A 292 -0.85 -5.14 2.76
CA TRP A 292 -1.46 -3.80 2.80
C TRP A 292 -2.38 -3.50 1.62
N TRP A 293 -2.39 -4.34 0.56
CA TRP A 293 -3.32 -4.30 -0.58
C TRP A 293 -4.51 -5.24 -0.44
N TRP A 294 -4.55 -6.13 0.57
CA TRP A 294 -5.59 -7.14 0.72
C TRP A 294 -7.01 -6.57 0.74
N TRP A 295 -7.22 -5.43 1.43
CA TRP A 295 -8.52 -4.78 1.45
C TRP A 295 -8.95 -4.32 0.05
N TYR A 296 -8.03 -3.84 -0.78
CA TYR A 296 -8.31 -3.33 -2.12
C TYR A 296 -8.58 -4.46 -3.11
N SER A 297 -7.82 -5.54 -3.08
CA SER A 297 -8.06 -6.73 -3.91
C SER A 297 -9.37 -7.42 -3.53
N ALA A 298 -9.68 -7.51 -2.22
CA ALA A 298 -10.98 -7.99 -1.76
C ALA A 298 -12.12 -7.12 -2.30
N LEU A 299 -12.00 -5.80 -2.19
CA LEU A 299 -13.02 -4.88 -2.70
C LEU A 299 -13.26 -5.06 -4.20
N ILE A 300 -12.18 -5.16 -5.01
CA ILE A 300 -12.29 -5.41 -6.46
C ILE A 300 -12.96 -6.76 -6.72
N ALA A 301 -12.58 -7.80 -5.97
CA ALA A 301 -13.12 -9.14 -6.12
C ALA A 301 -14.65 -9.21 -5.85
N LEU A 302 -15.19 -8.31 -5.04
CA LEU A 302 -16.62 -8.23 -4.74
C LEU A 302 -17.44 -7.51 -5.81
N LEU A 303 -16.81 -6.75 -6.69
CA LEU A 303 -17.50 -5.97 -7.71
C LEU A 303 -17.81 -6.84 -8.94
N PRO A 304 -18.95 -6.63 -9.61
CA PRO A 304 -19.21 -7.19 -10.93
C PRO A 304 -18.07 -6.84 -11.90
N GLU A 305 -17.75 -7.72 -12.84
CA GLU A 305 -16.61 -7.58 -13.75
C GLU A 305 -16.60 -6.24 -14.51
N TRP A 306 -17.76 -5.82 -15.02
CA TRP A 306 -17.91 -4.57 -15.76
C TRP A 306 -17.65 -3.33 -14.90
N ILE A 307 -17.90 -3.39 -13.57
CA ILE A 307 -17.53 -2.33 -12.64
C ILE A 307 -16.05 -2.45 -12.26
N ALA A 308 -15.58 -3.65 -11.91
CA ALA A 308 -14.23 -3.90 -11.43
C ALA A 308 -13.17 -3.38 -12.40
N SER A 309 -13.39 -3.54 -13.71
CA SER A 309 -12.49 -3.08 -14.76
C SER A 309 -12.24 -1.57 -14.76
N TRP A 310 -13.26 -0.78 -14.47
CA TRP A 310 -13.14 0.68 -14.36
C TRP A 310 -12.75 1.13 -12.95
N PHE A 311 -13.20 0.41 -11.95
CA PHE A 311 -12.98 0.73 -10.55
C PHE A 311 -11.49 0.81 -10.19
N ILE A 312 -10.66 -0.04 -10.79
CA ILE A 312 -9.20 -0.04 -10.57
C ILE A 312 -8.58 1.32 -10.92
N VAL A 313 -9.08 2.02 -11.92
CA VAL A 313 -8.59 3.36 -12.33
C VAL A 313 -9.33 4.48 -11.62
N VAL A 314 -10.67 4.41 -11.63
CA VAL A 314 -11.53 5.52 -11.19
C VAL A 314 -11.47 5.71 -9.67
N PHE A 315 -11.41 4.63 -8.89
CA PHE A 315 -11.43 4.72 -7.43
C PHE A 315 -10.19 5.44 -6.85
N PRO A 316 -8.95 5.07 -7.19
CA PRO A 316 -7.77 5.81 -6.69
C PRO A 316 -7.77 7.28 -7.11
N LEU A 317 -8.21 7.55 -8.33
CA LEU A 317 -8.31 8.92 -8.85
C LEU A 317 -9.38 9.72 -8.10
N ALA A 318 -10.56 9.13 -7.84
CA ALA A 318 -11.62 9.77 -7.07
C ALA A 318 -11.19 10.04 -5.63
N VAL A 319 -10.47 9.12 -4.98
CA VAL A 319 -9.89 9.33 -3.64
C VAL A 319 -8.91 10.49 -3.67
N LEU A 320 -7.99 10.54 -4.64
CA LEU A 320 -7.01 11.61 -4.77
C LEU A 320 -7.69 12.97 -4.98
N ILE A 321 -8.65 13.05 -5.90
CA ILE A 321 -9.43 14.27 -6.15
C ILE A 321 -10.19 14.68 -4.89
N GLY A 322 -10.83 13.73 -4.20
CA GLY A 322 -11.53 13.98 -2.94
C GLY A 322 -10.61 14.55 -1.85
N LEU A 323 -9.39 14.02 -1.71
CA LEU A 323 -8.40 14.56 -0.77
C LEU A 323 -7.96 15.98 -1.14
N ILE A 324 -7.72 16.25 -2.43
CA ILE A 324 -7.34 17.59 -2.92
C ILE A 324 -8.48 18.59 -2.68
N LEU A 325 -9.72 18.21 -2.96
CA LEU A 325 -10.88 19.09 -2.85
C LEU A 325 -11.39 19.26 -1.41
N LEU A 326 -10.99 18.40 -0.49
CA LEU A 326 -11.50 18.41 0.90
C LEU A 326 -11.43 19.78 1.59
N PRO A 327 -10.31 20.55 1.51
CA PRO A 327 -10.25 21.90 2.10
C PRO A 327 -11.21 22.90 1.44
N LEU A 328 -11.60 22.66 0.19
CA LEU A 328 -12.49 23.53 -0.57
C LEU A 328 -13.97 23.21 -0.31
N VAL A 329 -14.28 21.96 0.01
CA VAL A 329 -15.65 21.47 0.28
C VAL A 329 -16.03 21.69 1.74
N ASP A 330 -15.20 21.25 2.68
CA ASP A 330 -15.46 21.38 4.13
C ASP A 330 -14.86 22.69 4.68
N ARG A 331 -15.49 23.80 4.34
CA ARG A 331 -15.09 25.17 4.79
C ARG A 331 -15.73 25.59 6.11
N GLY A 332 -16.63 24.77 6.67
CA GLY A 332 -17.33 25.09 7.93
C GLY A 332 -16.34 25.34 9.08
N PRO A 333 -16.72 26.16 10.06
CA PRO A 333 -15.83 26.52 11.18
C PRO A 333 -15.58 25.37 12.14
N GLU A 334 -16.43 24.35 12.10
CA GLU A 334 -16.39 23.21 13.02
C GLU A 334 -15.16 22.33 12.81
N ARG A 335 -14.46 22.00 13.90
CA ARG A 335 -13.28 21.11 13.90
C ARG A 335 -13.42 19.94 14.86
N GLY A 336 -14.19 20.12 15.93
CA GLY A 336 -14.38 19.07 16.93
C GLY A 336 -15.09 17.85 16.36
N MET A 337 -14.60 16.65 16.66
CA MET A 337 -15.19 15.39 16.20
C MET A 337 -16.66 15.26 16.59
N ARG A 338 -17.04 15.70 17.80
CA ARG A 338 -18.44 15.66 18.28
C ARG A 338 -19.41 16.49 17.42
N LYS A 339 -18.91 17.54 16.78
CA LYS A 339 -19.71 18.44 15.92
C LYS A 339 -19.66 18.04 14.44
N ARG A 340 -18.93 16.97 14.10
CA ARG A 340 -18.74 16.45 12.76
C ARG A 340 -19.06 14.94 12.69
N PRO A 341 -20.26 14.51 13.13
CA PRO A 341 -20.62 13.09 13.26
C PRO A 341 -20.55 12.34 11.93
N ILE A 342 -20.89 12.99 10.81
CA ILE A 342 -20.83 12.38 9.46
C ILE A 342 -19.38 12.05 9.09
N VAL A 343 -18.43 12.95 9.35
CA VAL A 343 -17.01 12.71 9.07
C VAL A 343 -16.47 11.59 9.94
N VAL A 344 -16.83 11.57 11.22
CA VAL A 344 -16.44 10.49 12.13
C VAL A 344 -17.01 9.15 11.66
N ALA A 345 -18.29 9.09 11.33
CA ALA A 345 -18.93 7.89 10.80
C ALA A 345 -18.25 7.40 9.52
N LEU A 346 -17.95 8.30 8.57
CA LEU A 346 -17.25 7.96 7.34
C LEU A 346 -15.86 7.36 7.61
N VAL A 347 -15.07 7.97 8.49
CA VAL A 347 -13.74 7.44 8.86
C VAL A 347 -13.87 6.07 9.54
N CYS A 348 -14.85 5.88 10.43
CA CYS A 348 -15.11 4.58 11.04
C CYS A 348 -15.47 3.53 9.99
N VAL A 349 -16.34 3.86 9.02
CA VAL A 349 -16.70 2.96 7.90
C VAL A 349 -15.47 2.60 7.08
N ILE A 350 -14.60 3.56 6.78
CA ILE A 350 -13.35 3.29 6.05
C ILE A 350 -12.45 2.33 6.84
N ILE A 351 -12.24 2.57 8.13
CA ILE A 351 -11.39 1.70 8.96
C ILE A 351 -11.98 0.29 9.06
N VAL A 352 -13.28 0.19 9.38
CA VAL A 352 -13.98 -1.11 9.46
C VAL A 352 -13.97 -1.82 8.11
N GLY A 353 -14.15 -1.07 7.01
CA GLY A 353 -14.08 -1.59 5.66
C GLY A 353 -12.69 -2.16 5.33
N ILE A 354 -11.62 -1.42 5.60
CA ILE A 354 -10.24 -1.88 5.38
C ILE A 354 -9.95 -3.15 6.20
N VAL A 355 -10.26 -3.15 7.49
CA VAL A 355 -10.01 -4.31 8.36
C VAL A 355 -10.89 -5.50 7.96
N GLY A 356 -12.18 -5.27 7.70
CA GLY A 356 -13.14 -6.31 7.31
C GLY A 356 -12.79 -6.95 5.96
N LEU A 357 -12.46 -6.13 4.96
CA LEU A 357 -12.05 -6.62 3.63
C LEU A 357 -10.71 -7.35 3.69
N SER A 358 -9.74 -6.87 4.49
CA SER A 358 -8.48 -7.59 4.72
C SER A 358 -8.72 -8.93 5.40
N GLY A 359 -9.60 -8.97 6.40
CA GLY A 359 -10.00 -10.21 7.06
C GLY A 359 -10.74 -11.18 6.13
N LEU A 360 -11.58 -10.65 5.23
CA LEU A 360 -12.25 -11.45 4.20
C LEU A 360 -11.22 -12.05 3.23
N ARG A 361 -10.21 -11.28 2.83
CA ARG A 361 -9.12 -11.79 1.97
C ARG A 361 -8.36 -12.95 2.62
N LEU A 362 -8.15 -12.91 3.92
CA LEU A 362 -7.51 -14.00 4.67
C LEU A 362 -8.37 -15.28 4.73
N ARG A 363 -9.70 -15.14 4.64
CA ARG A 363 -10.64 -16.28 4.69
C ARG A 363 -11.05 -16.77 3.31
N SER A 364 -10.26 -16.50 2.28
CA SER A 364 -10.47 -17.10 0.96
C SER A 364 -10.30 -18.63 1.04
N PRO A 365 -11.13 -19.42 0.37
CA PRO A 365 -12.14 -19.08 -0.64
C PRO A 365 -13.36 -18.37 -0.04
N TRP A 366 -13.88 -17.38 -0.74
CA TRP A 366 -15.03 -16.59 -0.30
C TRP A 366 -16.34 -17.34 -0.56
N THR A 367 -16.60 -18.32 0.26
CA THR A 367 -17.84 -19.08 0.25
C THR A 367 -18.99 -18.20 0.78
N GLY A 368 -20.13 -18.27 0.15
CA GLY A 368 -21.35 -17.52 0.54
C GLY A 368 -21.63 -16.24 -0.26
N TRP A 369 -20.82 -15.89 -1.24
CA TRP A 369 -21.20 -14.87 -2.23
C TRP A 369 -22.33 -15.35 -3.11
N PRO A 370 -23.15 -14.43 -3.66
CA PRO A 370 -24.18 -14.82 -4.60
C PRO A 370 -23.55 -15.69 -5.68
N VAL A 371 -24.01 -16.92 -5.72
CA VAL A 371 -23.55 -17.93 -6.66
C VAL A 371 -23.77 -17.35 -8.05
N ALA A 372 -22.69 -17.08 -8.76
CA ALA A 372 -22.81 -16.75 -10.17
C ALA A 372 -23.55 -17.92 -10.86
N GLU A 373 -24.31 -17.63 -11.88
CA GLU A 373 -24.86 -18.69 -12.71
C GLU A 373 -23.75 -19.64 -13.14
N THR A 374 -24.07 -20.93 -13.18
CA THR A 374 -23.09 -21.96 -13.58
C THR A 374 -22.51 -21.58 -14.95
N LEU A 375 -21.19 -21.59 -15.10
CA LEU A 375 -20.54 -21.14 -16.33
C LEU A 375 -21.13 -21.88 -17.55
N PRO A 376 -21.45 -21.16 -18.64
CA PRO A 376 -21.98 -21.79 -19.84
C PRO A 376 -20.93 -22.71 -20.47
N LEU A 377 -21.35 -23.79 -21.07
CA LEU A 377 -20.49 -24.65 -21.86
C LEU A 377 -20.34 -24.07 -23.28
N PRO A 378 -19.18 -24.22 -23.91
CA PRO A 378 -19.01 -23.91 -25.31
C PRO A 378 -20.01 -24.72 -26.19
N ALA A 379 -20.41 -24.14 -27.31
CA ALA A 379 -21.38 -24.81 -28.20
C ALA A 379 -20.87 -26.20 -28.65
N GLY A 380 -21.71 -27.21 -28.49
CA GLY A 380 -21.41 -28.60 -28.88
C GLY A 380 -20.59 -29.40 -27.85
N VAL A 381 -20.25 -28.81 -26.70
CA VAL A 381 -19.58 -29.52 -25.61
C VAL A 381 -20.62 -30.14 -24.68
N THR A 382 -20.45 -31.43 -24.39
CA THR A 382 -21.19 -32.19 -23.37
C THR A 382 -20.17 -32.72 -22.36
N LEU A 383 -20.54 -32.69 -21.10
CA LEU A 383 -19.66 -33.19 -20.01
C LEU A 383 -20.20 -34.55 -19.54
N GLU A 384 -19.29 -35.40 -19.09
CA GLU A 384 -19.62 -36.58 -18.29
C GLU A 384 -20.20 -36.16 -16.93
N ALA A 385 -20.94 -37.05 -16.28
CA ALA A 385 -21.69 -36.74 -15.06
C ALA A 385 -20.78 -36.15 -13.93
N ASP A 386 -19.58 -36.65 -13.80
CA ASP A 386 -18.64 -36.25 -12.78
C ASP A 386 -18.05 -34.87 -13.06
N ALA A 387 -17.67 -34.58 -14.29
CA ALA A 387 -17.23 -33.26 -14.73
C ALA A 387 -18.34 -32.21 -14.66
N GLU A 388 -19.62 -32.59 -14.96
CA GLU A 388 -20.77 -31.69 -14.80
C GLU A 388 -21.00 -31.33 -13.32
N ARG A 389 -20.88 -32.29 -12.40
CA ARG A 389 -20.89 -32.00 -10.97
C ARG A 389 -19.74 -31.09 -10.57
N GLY A 390 -18.55 -31.32 -11.13
CA GLY A 390 -17.38 -30.45 -10.95
C GLY A 390 -17.64 -29.02 -11.41
N ARG A 391 -18.34 -28.82 -12.55
CA ARG A 391 -18.73 -27.50 -13.06
C ARG A 391 -19.66 -26.74 -12.10
N GLN A 392 -20.61 -27.45 -11.50
CA GLN A 392 -21.50 -26.87 -10.47
C GLN A 392 -20.73 -26.52 -9.20
N LEU A 393 -19.84 -27.41 -8.73
CA LEU A 393 -18.96 -27.17 -7.60
C LEU A 393 -17.98 -26.01 -7.85
N PHE A 394 -17.48 -25.87 -9.06
CA PHE A 394 -16.60 -24.79 -9.48
C PHE A 394 -17.24 -23.41 -9.27
N THR A 395 -18.51 -23.28 -9.56
CA THR A 395 -19.29 -22.09 -9.27
C THR A 395 -19.58 -21.96 -7.78
N ARG A 396 -20.02 -23.06 -7.13
CA ARG A 396 -20.40 -23.08 -5.73
C ARG A 396 -19.24 -22.74 -4.78
N HIS A 397 -18.04 -23.25 -5.07
CA HIS A 397 -16.82 -22.95 -4.29
C HIS A 397 -16.13 -21.65 -4.71
N GLY A 398 -16.73 -20.86 -5.60
CA GLY A 398 -16.22 -19.55 -5.98
C GLY A 398 -15.00 -19.56 -6.92
N CYS A 399 -14.63 -20.70 -7.48
CA CYS A 399 -13.54 -20.81 -8.46
C CYS A 399 -13.75 -19.90 -9.68
N ALA A 400 -15.01 -19.81 -10.14
CA ALA A 400 -15.45 -18.95 -11.24
C ALA A 400 -15.24 -17.43 -10.95
N SER A 401 -15.00 -17.04 -9.71
CA SER A 401 -14.69 -15.63 -9.38
C SER A 401 -13.31 -15.20 -9.83
N CYS A 402 -12.37 -16.14 -9.92
CA CYS A 402 -10.98 -15.88 -10.30
C CYS A 402 -10.61 -16.51 -11.64
N HIS A 403 -11.10 -17.72 -11.93
CA HIS A 403 -10.80 -18.46 -13.14
C HIS A 403 -11.89 -18.30 -14.20
N SER A 404 -11.47 -18.10 -15.45
CA SER A 404 -12.32 -18.30 -16.62
C SER A 404 -12.17 -19.71 -17.17
N VAL A 405 -13.17 -20.14 -17.91
CA VAL A 405 -13.16 -21.39 -18.66
C VAL A 405 -13.66 -21.09 -20.06
N ALA A 406 -12.82 -21.25 -21.08
CA ALA A 406 -13.09 -20.91 -22.47
C ALA A 406 -13.64 -19.47 -22.66
N GLY A 407 -13.09 -18.52 -21.92
CA GLY A 407 -13.47 -17.11 -21.97
C GLY A 407 -14.70 -16.73 -21.14
N HIS A 408 -15.38 -17.68 -20.51
CA HIS A 408 -16.53 -17.42 -19.63
C HIS A 408 -16.13 -17.46 -18.15
N GLY A 409 -16.66 -16.56 -17.34
CA GLY A 409 -16.32 -16.43 -15.94
C GLY A 409 -14.93 -15.80 -15.73
N GLY A 410 -14.51 -15.72 -14.48
CA GLY A 410 -13.23 -15.18 -14.08
C GLY A 410 -13.05 -13.68 -14.35
N ARG A 411 -12.28 -13.02 -13.53
CA ARG A 411 -12.00 -11.58 -13.67
C ARG A 411 -10.61 -11.33 -14.28
N GLN A 412 -10.09 -12.26 -15.07
CA GLN A 412 -8.70 -12.24 -15.57
C GLN A 412 -7.64 -12.15 -14.45
N VAL A 413 -8.03 -12.51 -13.22
CA VAL A 413 -7.15 -12.53 -12.05
C VAL A 413 -6.36 -13.84 -12.02
N ALA A 414 -6.93 -14.91 -12.59
CA ALA A 414 -6.29 -16.22 -12.69
C ALA A 414 -6.32 -16.71 -14.16
N VAL A 415 -5.59 -17.78 -14.41
CA VAL A 415 -5.49 -18.36 -15.75
C VAL A 415 -6.85 -18.92 -16.21
N ASP A 416 -7.15 -18.78 -17.51
CA ASP A 416 -8.27 -19.50 -18.15
C ASP A 416 -7.93 -21.00 -18.18
N LEU A 417 -8.76 -21.81 -17.52
CA LEU A 417 -8.48 -23.23 -17.34
C LEU A 417 -8.50 -24.02 -18.65
N ALA A 418 -9.20 -23.54 -19.69
CA ALA A 418 -9.14 -24.10 -21.04
C ALA A 418 -7.77 -23.83 -21.74
N ARG A 419 -6.92 -22.99 -21.15
CA ARG A 419 -5.60 -22.64 -21.69
C ARG A 419 -4.44 -23.18 -20.85
N LEU A 420 -4.74 -23.95 -19.79
CA LEU A 420 -3.70 -24.63 -19.04
C LEU A 420 -2.95 -25.60 -19.96
N PRO A 421 -1.62 -25.62 -19.94
CA PRO A 421 -0.89 -26.69 -20.59
C PRO A 421 -1.25 -28.03 -19.95
N GLU A 422 -1.32 -29.10 -20.72
CA GLU A 422 -1.66 -30.47 -20.31
C GLU A 422 -0.67 -31.10 -19.31
N LEU A 423 -0.26 -30.40 -18.30
CA LEU A 423 0.88 -30.77 -17.45
C LEU A 423 0.51 -31.38 -16.11
N ARG A 424 -0.80 -31.56 -15.80
CA ARG A 424 -1.17 -32.13 -14.50
C ARG A 424 -2.07 -33.37 -14.64
N SER A 425 -1.64 -34.42 -13.96
CA SER A 425 -2.52 -35.58 -13.73
C SER A 425 -3.71 -35.21 -12.86
N HIS A 426 -4.77 -36.00 -12.88
CA HIS A 426 -5.94 -35.83 -11.99
C HIS A 426 -5.51 -35.69 -10.51
N GLU A 427 -4.63 -36.59 -10.03
CA GLU A 427 -4.10 -36.57 -8.67
C GLU A 427 -3.27 -35.29 -8.38
N GLY A 428 -2.46 -34.85 -9.34
CA GLY A 428 -1.71 -33.62 -9.23
C GLY A 428 -2.60 -32.37 -9.17
N LEU A 429 -3.75 -32.35 -9.87
CA LEU A 429 -4.75 -31.31 -9.75
C LEU A 429 -5.47 -31.35 -8.40
N MET A 430 -5.85 -32.53 -7.93
CA MET A 430 -6.45 -32.70 -6.60
C MET A 430 -5.53 -32.17 -5.51
N GLN A 431 -4.25 -32.51 -5.55
CA GLN A 431 -3.26 -32.03 -4.58
C GLN A 431 -3.10 -30.50 -4.67
N TYR A 432 -3.06 -29.94 -5.90
CA TYR A 432 -2.95 -28.51 -6.09
C TYR A 432 -4.18 -27.74 -5.62
N ILE A 433 -5.39 -28.27 -5.82
CA ILE A 433 -6.64 -27.68 -5.31
C ILE A 433 -6.67 -27.76 -3.79
N ARG A 434 -6.26 -28.91 -3.22
CA ARG A 434 -6.23 -29.14 -1.78
C ARG A 434 -5.26 -28.18 -1.09
N GLN A 435 -4.02 -28.11 -1.56
CA GLN A 435 -2.94 -27.28 -1.02
C GLN A 435 -2.13 -26.64 -2.14
N PRO A 436 -2.54 -25.45 -2.63
CA PRO A 436 -1.73 -24.70 -3.59
C PRO A 436 -0.34 -24.38 -3.01
N PRO A 437 0.68 -24.27 -3.83
CA PRO A 437 2.02 -23.86 -3.38
C PRO A 437 1.99 -22.54 -2.62
N VAL A 438 2.87 -22.42 -1.62
CA VAL A 438 2.99 -21.19 -0.81
C VAL A 438 3.27 -20.00 -1.74
N GLY A 439 2.47 -18.94 -1.57
CA GLY A 439 2.60 -17.71 -2.35
C GLY A 439 1.74 -17.60 -3.60
N VAL A 440 1.00 -18.65 -3.96
CA VAL A 440 -0.03 -18.57 -5.00
C VAL A 440 -1.29 -17.94 -4.40
N ALA A 441 -1.97 -17.06 -5.15
CA ALA A 441 -3.20 -16.39 -4.70
C ALA A 441 -4.40 -17.34 -4.61
N MET A 442 -4.29 -18.57 -5.15
CA MET A 442 -5.32 -19.58 -5.06
C MET A 442 -5.47 -20.06 -3.60
N PRO A 443 -6.68 -20.05 -3.02
CA PRO A 443 -6.90 -20.54 -1.66
C PRO A 443 -6.75 -22.06 -1.57
N ALA A 444 -6.31 -22.54 -0.41
CA ALA A 444 -6.33 -23.97 -0.09
C ALA A 444 -7.76 -24.42 0.20
N TYR A 445 -8.20 -25.51 -0.41
CA TYR A 445 -9.52 -26.07 -0.22
C TYR A 445 -9.56 -27.22 0.79
N GLU A 446 -8.43 -27.58 1.39
CA GLU A 446 -8.37 -28.54 2.48
C GLU A 446 -9.22 -28.07 3.67
N GLY A 447 -10.11 -28.93 4.13
CA GLY A 447 -11.08 -28.62 5.19
C GLY A 447 -12.29 -27.77 4.75
N TRP A 448 -12.34 -27.29 3.50
CA TRP A 448 -13.47 -26.54 2.95
C TRP A 448 -14.31 -27.34 1.93
N ALA A 449 -13.65 -28.19 1.17
CA ALA A 449 -14.27 -29.13 0.27
C ALA A 449 -13.89 -30.56 0.67
N THR A 450 -14.80 -31.50 0.46
CA THR A 450 -14.52 -32.92 0.66
C THR A 450 -13.57 -33.44 -0.43
N ASP A 451 -12.88 -34.54 -0.17
CA ASP A 451 -12.01 -35.17 -1.17
C ASP A 451 -12.78 -35.56 -2.45
N GLU A 452 -14.04 -35.96 -2.31
CA GLU A 452 -14.91 -36.23 -3.44
C GLU A 452 -15.23 -34.95 -4.25
N GLU A 453 -15.53 -33.83 -3.60
CA GLU A 453 -15.75 -32.55 -4.27
C GLU A 453 -14.47 -32.06 -4.97
N ILE A 454 -13.30 -32.22 -4.35
CA ILE A 454 -12.00 -31.90 -4.96
C ILE A 454 -11.75 -32.77 -6.20
N ALA A 455 -12.08 -34.07 -6.14
CA ALA A 455 -11.96 -34.96 -7.29
C ALA A 455 -12.86 -34.51 -8.46
N ARG A 456 -14.13 -34.15 -8.17
CA ARG A 456 -15.05 -33.64 -9.19
C ARG A 456 -14.60 -32.30 -9.80
N LEU A 457 -14.01 -31.43 -8.98
CA LEU A 457 -13.41 -30.18 -9.47
C LEU A 457 -12.24 -30.49 -10.42
N ALA A 458 -11.40 -31.46 -10.11
CA ALA A 458 -10.30 -31.91 -10.96
C ALA A 458 -10.82 -32.48 -12.28
N ASP A 459 -11.90 -33.31 -12.26
CA ASP A 459 -12.57 -33.84 -13.45
C ASP A 459 -13.02 -32.71 -14.38
N TYR A 460 -13.65 -31.67 -13.82
CA TYR A 460 -14.09 -30.52 -14.61
C TYR A 460 -12.93 -29.74 -15.21
N VAL A 461 -11.86 -29.49 -14.44
CA VAL A 461 -10.67 -28.77 -14.92
C VAL A 461 -9.99 -29.54 -16.05
N LEU A 462 -9.90 -30.86 -15.98
CA LEU A 462 -9.36 -31.71 -17.05
C LEU A 462 -10.25 -31.65 -18.30
N ALA A 463 -11.58 -31.77 -18.13
CA ALA A 463 -12.52 -31.62 -19.22
C ALA A 463 -12.40 -30.23 -19.90
N ALA A 464 -12.25 -29.16 -19.10
CA ALA A 464 -12.12 -27.81 -19.59
C ALA A 464 -10.88 -27.60 -20.50
N GLN A 465 -9.80 -28.34 -20.29
CA GLN A 465 -8.61 -28.28 -21.14
C GLN A 465 -8.85 -28.77 -22.59
N THR A 466 -9.90 -29.57 -22.78
CA THR A 466 -10.32 -30.06 -24.11
C THR A 466 -11.28 -29.13 -24.84
N PHE A 467 -11.70 -28.04 -24.22
CA PHE A 467 -12.69 -27.13 -24.81
C PHE A 467 -12.13 -26.38 -26.01
N PRO A 468 -12.94 -26.13 -27.04
CA PRO A 468 -12.52 -25.35 -28.19
C PRO A 468 -12.08 -23.96 -27.78
N ARG A 469 -10.89 -23.56 -28.23
CA ARG A 469 -10.34 -22.24 -27.95
C ARG A 469 -11.13 -21.21 -28.74
N GLN A 470 -11.79 -20.28 -28.03
CA GLN A 470 -12.33 -19.09 -28.70
C GLN A 470 -11.13 -18.24 -29.18
N ARG A 471 -11.16 -17.87 -30.46
CA ARG A 471 -10.12 -17.04 -31.10
C ARG A 471 -10.17 -15.60 -30.66
#